data_93aafabab58638ac4c21d849df0ac9eb
#
_entry.id   93aafabab58638ac4c21d849df0ac9eb
#
_cell.length_a   1.000
_cell.length_b   1.000
_cell.length_c   1.000
_cell.angle_alpha   90.00
_cell.angle_beta   90.00
_cell.angle_gamma   90.00
#
_symmetry.space_group_name_H-M   'P 1'
#
loop_
_entity.id
_entity.type
_entity.pdbx_description
1 polymer ?
#
loop_
_entity_poly.entity_id
_entity_poly.type
_entity_poly.pdbx_seq_one_letter_code
_entity_poly.pdbx_strand_id
1 'polypeptide(L)'
;MYYIGIDPSTSSTGYAVVNKKKEIIKVGKIDGLADSPETFARLYKELVQLFEDYPPVMVLCENQYFGGNTDTLIKISRPGGVVLAAVGLFDTMFDFIMPSSWRKEYLGDGGLSKRESYDQIIKTYPELIKAIEPYALLKNGKVSQTRLFTKGNDITDAVGLACACVTLAEEKKDE
;
A
#
# COMPACT_ATOMS: atom_id res chain seq x y z
N MET A 1 -18.71 -2.30 0.39
CA MET A 1 -17.91 -1.06 0.36
C MET A 1 -16.47 -1.44 0.64
N TYR A 2 -15.57 -1.06 -0.27
CA TYR A 2 -14.14 -1.36 -0.16
C TYR A 2 -13.33 -0.07 -0.01
N TYR A 3 -12.25 -0.16 0.73
CA TYR A 3 -11.28 0.90 0.96
C TYR A 3 -9.92 0.34 0.61
N ILE A 4 -9.14 1.07 -0.17
CA ILE A 4 -7.90 0.55 -0.75
C ILE A 4 -6.73 1.42 -0.32
N GLY A 5 -5.68 0.76 0.18
CA GLY A 5 -4.38 1.35 0.46
C GLY A 5 -3.36 0.90 -0.56
N ILE A 6 -2.57 1.84 -1.07
CA ILE A 6 -1.50 1.59 -2.06
C ILE A 6 -0.19 2.17 -1.53
N ASP A 7 0.84 1.34 -1.42
CA ASP A 7 2.23 1.75 -1.14
C ASP A 7 3.10 1.56 -2.39
N PRO A 8 3.28 2.61 -3.23
CA PRO A 8 4.05 2.52 -4.45
C PRO A 8 5.55 2.65 -4.18
N SER A 9 6.36 1.79 -4.78
CA SER A 9 7.82 1.91 -4.80
C SER A 9 8.42 1.65 -6.19
N THR A 10 9.70 1.86 -6.33
CA THR A 10 10.40 1.69 -7.63
C THR A 10 10.54 0.24 -8.07
N SER A 11 10.40 -0.72 -7.18
CA SER A 11 10.59 -2.15 -7.47
C SER A 11 9.33 -2.98 -7.26
N SER A 12 8.38 -2.45 -6.51
CA SER A 12 7.12 -3.12 -6.17
C SER A 12 6.06 -2.11 -5.74
N THR A 13 4.81 -2.51 -5.80
CA THR A 13 3.69 -1.74 -5.25
C THR A 13 2.87 -2.66 -4.36
N GLY A 14 2.83 -2.37 -3.05
CA GLY A 14 1.95 -3.04 -2.12
C GLY A 14 0.53 -2.54 -2.26
N TYR A 15 -0.45 -3.43 -2.10
CA TYR A 15 -1.86 -3.04 -2.05
C TYR A 15 -2.63 -3.84 -1.00
N ALA A 16 -3.64 -3.20 -0.42
CA ALA A 16 -4.59 -3.84 0.48
C ALA A 16 -6.01 -3.33 0.22
N VAL A 17 -6.96 -4.25 0.27
CA VAL A 17 -8.39 -3.98 0.22
C VAL A 17 -8.99 -4.38 1.56
N VAL A 18 -9.69 -3.46 2.21
CA VAL A 18 -10.41 -3.73 3.45
C VAL A 18 -11.88 -3.34 3.31
N ASN A 19 -12.72 -3.91 4.16
CA ASN A 19 -14.10 -3.47 4.29
C ASN A 19 -14.24 -2.35 5.35
N LYS A 20 -15.47 -1.87 5.57
CA LYS A 20 -15.78 -0.83 6.56
C LYS A 20 -15.39 -1.21 8.01
N LYS A 21 -15.31 -2.51 8.31
CA LYS A 21 -14.86 -3.00 9.63
C LYS A 21 -13.35 -3.17 9.73
N LYS A 22 -12.60 -2.70 8.73
CA LYS A 22 -11.15 -2.89 8.59
C LYS A 22 -10.72 -4.37 8.50
N GLU A 23 -11.64 -5.27 8.11
CA GLU A 23 -11.32 -6.67 7.83
C GLU A 23 -10.65 -6.77 6.46
N ILE A 24 -9.56 -7.52 6.38
CA ILE A 24 -8.78 -7.70 5.14
C ILE A 24 -9.57 -8.58 4.17
N ILE A 25 -9.83 -8.05 2.98
CA ILE A 25 -10.50 -8.77 1.87
C ILE A 25 -9.46 -9.30 0.89
N LYS A 26 -8.45 -8.48 0.57
CA LYS A 26 -7.38 -8.82 -0.35
C LYS A 26 -6.11 -8.06 0.03
N VAL A 27 -4.98 -8.72 -0.06
CA VAL A 27 -3.66 -8.08 0.00
C VAL A 27 -2.75 -8.68 -1.05
N GLY A 28 -1.78 -7.92 -1.47
CA GLY A 28 -0.79 -8.42 -2.39
C GLY A 28 0.25 -7.37 -2.75
N LYS A 29 1.03 -7.74 -3.75
CA LYS A 29 2.16 -6.95 -4.18
C LYS A 29 2.38 -7.15 -5.67
N ILE A 30 2.51 -6.06 -6.40
CA ILE A 30 2.88 -6.04 -7.81
C ILE A 30 4.41 -5.90 -7.85
N ASP A 31 5.09 -7.02 -8.02
CA ASP A 31 6.55 -7.11 -8.00
C ASP A 31 7.19 -6.94 -9.38
N GLY A 32 8.53 -6.82 -9.38
CA GLY A 32 9.33 -6.75 -10.61
C GLY A 32 9.10 -5.48 -11.39
N LEU A 33 8.82 -4.38 -10.69
CA LEU A 33 8.73 -3.06 -11.30
C LEU A 33 10.13 -2.57 -11.66
N ALA A 34 10.24 -1.95 -12.82
CA ALA A 34 11.41 -1.27 -13.31
C ALA A 34 10.98 0.08 -13.89
N ASP A 35 11.91 1.00 -14.03
CA ASP A 35 11.61 2.32 -14.61
C ASP A 35 11.50 2.21 -16.14
N SER A 36 10.43 1.57 -16.63
CA SER A 36 10.15 1.40 -18.05
C SER A 36 8.67 1.55 -18.39
N PRO A 37 8.32 1.95 -19.63
CA PRO A 37 6.94 2.09 -20.06
C PRO A 37 6.12 0.80 -19.92
N GLU A 38 6.72 -0.36 -20.25
CA GLU A 38 6.06 -1.67 -20.21
C GLU A 38 5.68 -2.05 -18.78
N THR A 39 6.57 -1.75 -17.83
CA THR A 39 6.34 -2.01 -16.41
C THR A 39 5.24 -1.13 -15.85
N PHE A 40 5.23 0.16 -16.20
CA PHE A 40 4.16 1.06 -15.78
C PHE A 40 2.82 0.73 -16.44
N ALA A 41 2.81 0.29 -17.69
CA ALA A 41 1.61 -0.22 -18.35
C ALA A 41 1.05 -1.48 -17.66
N ARG A 42 1.93 -2.37 -17.17
CA ARG A 42 1.53 -3.53 -16.37
C ARG A 42 0.95 -3.10 -15.02
N LEU A 43 1.65 -2.23 -14.29
CA LEU A 43 1.17 -1.69 -13.01
C LEU A 43 -0.22 -1.05 -13.17
N TYR A 44 -0.40 -0.23 -14.22
CA TYR A 44 -1.68 0.39 -14.53
C TYR A 44 -2.80 -0.64 -14.72
N LYS A 45 -2.57 -1.66 -15.56
CA LYS A 45 -3.56 -2.71 -15.85
C LYS A 45 -3.93 -3.51 -14.59
N GLU A 46 -2.94 -3.87 -13.76
CA GLU A 46 -3.18 -4.61 -12.53
C GLU A 46 -3.96 -3.79 -11.50
N LEU A 47 -3.70 -2.46 -11.43
CA LEU A 47 -4.48 -1.56 -10.56
C LEU A 47 -5.91 -1.37 -11.07
N VAL A 48 -6.11 -1.17 -12.38
CA VAL A 48 -7.45 -1.08 -12.97
C VAL A 48 -8.24 -2.35 -12.67
N GLN A 49 -7.65 -3.54 -12.89
CA GLN A 49 -8.29 -4.81 -12.58
C GLN A 49 -8.63 -4.93 -11.08
N LEU A 50 -7.73 -4.48 -10.19
CA LEU A 50 -7.99 -4.46 -8.76
C LEU A 50 -9.21 -3.61 -8.40
N PHE A 51 -9.35 -2.43 -9.02
CA PHE A 51 -10.47 -1.51 -8.76
C PHE A 51 -11.78 -1.99 -9.40
N GLU A 52 -11.73 -2.71 -10.52
CA GLU A 52 -12.88 -3.40 -11.11
C GLU A 52 -13.36 -4.54 -10.22
N ASP A 53 -12.45 -5.37 -9.71
CA ASP A 53 -12.77 -6.51 -8.83
C ASP A 53 -13.29 -6.05 -7.46
N TYR A 54 -12.79 -4.90 -6.97
CA TYR A 54 -13.10 -4.33 -5.66
C TYR A 54 -13.40 -2.83 -5.78
N PRO A 55 -14.58 -2.42 -6.32
CA PRO A 55 -14.92 -1.01 -6.51
C PRO A 55 -14.74 -0.20 -5.22
N PRO A 56 -13.74 0.70 -5.15
CA PRO A 56 -13.42 1.40 -3.93
C PRO A 56 -14.34 2.59 -3.68
N VAL A 57 -14.69 2.82 -2.41
CA VAL A 57 -15.28 4.09 -1.95
C VAL A 57 -14.20 5.17 -1.87
N MET A 58 -13.01 4.76 -1.44
CA MET A 58 -11.86 5.65 -1.34
C MET A 58 -10.56 4.85 -1.51
N VAL A 59 -9.57 5.48 -2.13
CA VAL A 59 -8.21 4.98 -2.27
C VAL A 59 -7.25 5.96 -1.60
N LEU A 60 -6.39 5.47 -0.71
CA LEU A 60 -5.23 6.21 -0.20
C LEU A 60 -3.95 5.66 -0.81
N CYS A 61 -3.13 6.55 -1.33
CA CYS A 61 -1.80 6.24 -1.84
C CYS A 61 -0.73 6.88 -0.95
N GLU A 62 0.30 6.11 -0.56
CA GLU A 62 1.41 6.70 0.19
C GLU A 62 2.13 7.74 -0.67
N ASN A 63 2.27 8.94 -0.11
CA ASN A 63 3.02 10.02 -0.77
C ASN A 63 4.52 9.83 -0.55
N GLN A 64 5.30 10.25 -1.52
CA GLN A 64 6.75 10.09 -1.48
C GLN A 64 7.42 11.23 -0.70
N TYR A 65 8.36 10.88 0.18
CA TYR A 65 9.13 11.86 0.93
C TYR A 65 10.40 12.27 0.17
N PHE A 66 10.68 13.57 0.14
CA PHE A 66 11.92 14.09 -0.44
C PHE A 66 13.10 13.92 0.52
N GLY A 67 13.94 12.93 0.27
CA GLY A 67 15.15 12.65 1.05
C GLY A 67 16.43 13.34 0.55
N GLY A 68 16.30 14.46 -0.19
CA GLY A 68 17.45 15.27 -0.64
C GLY A 68 18.05 14.88 -2.01
N ASN A 69 17.62 13.78 -2.64
CA ASN A 69 18.05 13.38 -3.98
C ASN A 69 16.91 13.49 -4.99
N THR A 70 17.00 14.46 -5.89
CA THR A 70 15.97 14.75 -6.89
C THR A 70 15.75 13.61 -7.87
N ASP A 71 16.81 12.93 -8.34
CA ASP A 71 16.69 11.81 -9.28
C ASP A 71 15.94 10.63 -8.65
N THR A 72 16.19 10.39 -7.37
CA THR A 72 15.45 9.39 -6.61
C THR A 72 13.99 9.78 -6.48
N LEU A 73 13.69 11.03 -6.11
CA LEU A 73 12.31 11.53 -5.99
C LEU A 73 11.54 11.37 -7.32
N ILE A 74 12.14 11.75 -8.44
CA ILE A 74 11.53 11.60 -9.77
C ILE A 74 11.17 10.14 -10.04
N LYS A 75 12.08 9.21 -9.74
CA LYS A 75 11.83 7.77 -9.97
C LYS A 75 10.73 7.21 -9.09
N ILE A 76 10.72 7.55 -7.79
CA ILE A 76 9.72 7.03 -6.85
C ILE A 76 8.35 7.68 -7.02
N SER A 77 8.25 8.89 -7.61
CA SER A 77 6.96 9.54 -7.87
C SER A 77 6.21 8.96 -9.08
N ARG A 78 6.92 8.32 -10.03
CA ARG A 78 6.31 7.76 -11.25
C ARG A 78 5.26 6.69 -10.96
N PRO A 79 5.50 5.66 -10.10
CA PRO A 79 4.46 4.70 -9.73
C PRO A 79 3.23 5.36 -9.09
N GLY A 80 3.42 6.39 -8.25
CA GLY A 80 2.31 7.18 -7.69
C GLY A 80 1.46 7.87 -8.77
N GLY A 81 2.10 8.40 -9.82
CA GLY A 81 1.41 8.94 -10.99
C GLY A 81 0.59 7.90 -11.76
N VAL A 82 1.07 6.65 -11.81
CA VAL A 82 0.31 5.54 -12.41
C VAL A 82 -0.91 5.20 -11.56
N VAL A 83 -0.78 5.18 -10.23
CA VAL A 83 -1.93 5.00 -9.31
C VAL A 83 -2.98 6.08 -9.56
N LEU A 84 -2.57 7.36 -9.59
CA LEU A 84 -3.46 8.48 -9.86
C LEU A 84 -4.20 8.33 -11.19
N ALA A 85 -3.49 7.93 -12.26
CA ALA A 85 -4.09 7.70 -13.57
C ALA A 85 -5.10 6.54 -13.56
N ALA A 86 -4.80 5.45 -12.85
CA ALA A 86 -5.70 4.30 -12.74
C ALA A 86 -6.97 4.67 -11.95
N VAL A 87 -6.83 5.39 -10.83
CA VAL A 87 -7.97 5.86 -10.02
C VAL A 87 -8.88 6.78 -10.82
N GLY A 88 -8.33 7.63 -11.71
CA GLY A 88 -9.08 8.57 -12.53
C GLY A 88 -10.11 7.94 -13.49
N LEU A 89 -10.11 6.61 -13.65
CA LEU A 89 -11.14 5.88 -14.40
C LEU A 89 -12.40 5.56 -13.57
N PHE A 90 -12.36 5.78 -12.26
CA PHE A 90 -13.41 5.35 -11.33
C PHE A 90 -14.00 6.55 -10.59
N ASP A 91 -15.29 6.48 -10.29
CA ASP A 91 -15.96 7.44 -9.41
C ASP A 91 -15.67 7.06 -7.94
N THR A 92 -14.51 7.50 -7.44
CA THR A 92 -14.02 7.19 -6.11
C THR A 92 -13.25 8.37 -5.51
N MET A 93 -13.28 8.50 -4.18
CA MET A 93 -12.42 9.45 -3.49
C MET A 93 -10.96 8.99 -3.55
N PHE A 94 -10.05 9.93 -3.70
CA PHE A 94 -8.62 9.66 -3.73
C PHE A 94 -7.83 10.73 -2.97
N ASP A 95 -6.78 10.30 -2.26
CA ASP A 95 -5.83 11.23 -1.67
C ASP A 95 -4.42 10.61 -1.59
N PHE A 96 -3.39 11.48 -1.61
CA PHE A 96 -2.04 11.13 -1.24
C PHE A 96 -1.81 11.47 0.23
N ILE A 97 -1.26 10.54 1.00
CA ILE A 97 -1.04 10.72 2.43
C ILE A 97 0.41 10.43 2.82
N MET A 98 0.99 11.26 3.69
CA MET A 98 2.34 11.04 4.20
C MET A 98 2.40 9.82 5.13
N PRO A 99 3.55 9.10 5.18
CA PRO A 99 3.72 7.96 6.10
C PRO A 99 3.39 8.29 7.55
N SER A 100 3.85 9.44 8.05
CA SER A 100 3.56 9.87 9.43
C SER A 100 2.07 10.13 9.66
N SER A 101 1.35 10.60 8.63
CA SER A 101 -0.07 10.93 8.76
C SER A 101 -0.93 9.68 8.86
N TRP A 102 -0.76 8.66 7.97
CA TRP A 102 -1.54 7.45 8.06
C TRP A 102 -1.21 6.63 9.32
N ARG A 103 0.08 6.65 9.78
CA ARG A 103 0.45 6.02 11.05
C ARG A 103 -0.24 6.68 12.23
N LYS A 104 -0.27 8.01 12.28
CA LYS A 104 -1.02 8.74 13.29
C LYS A 104 -2.50 8.38 13.26
N GLU A 105 -3.11 8.38 12.07
CA GLU A 105 -4.53 8.14 11.86
C GLU A 105 -4.97 6.74 12.29
N TYR A 106 -4.19 5.71 11.92
CA TYR A 106 -4.57 4.32 12.17
C TYR A 106 -3.89 3.71 13.40
N LEU A 107 -2.59 3.98 13.61
CA LEU A 107 -1.81 3.39 14.70
C LEU A 107 -1.73 4.30 15.93
N GLY A 108 -2.22 5.55 15.84
CA GLY A 108 -2.25 6.52 16.91
C GLY A 108 -0.94 7.31 17.10
N ASP A 109 0.15 6.94 16.42
CA ASP A 109 1.45 7.61 16.51
C ASP A 109 2.14 7.73 15.14
N GLY A 110 2.27 8.96 14.66
CA GLY A 110 2.95 9.28 13.40
C GLY A 110 4.47 9.17 13.44
N GLY A 111 5.06 9.09 14.63
CA GLY A 111 6.50 8.95 14.85
C GLY A 111 7.03 7.52 14.76
N LEU A 112 6.16 6.53 14.62
CA LEU A 112 6.56 5.12 14.53
C LEU A 112 7.53 4.88 13.37
N SER A 113 8.59 4.13 13.64
CA SER A 113 9.47 3.61 12.60
C SER A 113 8.75 2.57 11.73
N LYS A 114 9.32 2.28 10.54
CA LYS A 114 8.79 1.20 9.68
C LYS A 114 8.69 -0.14 10.41
N ARG A 115 9.64 -0.44 11.29
CA ARG A 115 9.65 -1.70 12.03
C ARG A 115 8.52 -1.76 13.06
N GLU A 116 8.33 -0.68 13.82
CA GLU A 116 7.27 -0.61 14.82
C GLU A 116 5.89 -0.67 14.18
N SER A 117 5.69 0.05 13.05
CA SER A 117 4.45 -0.02 12.26
C SER A 117 4.18 -1.44 11.76
N TYR A 118 5.18 -2.11 11.17
CA TYR A 118 5.09 -3.50 10.74
C TYR A 118 4.68 -4.42 11.89
N ASP A 119 5.37 -4.34 13.03
CA ASP A 119 5.12 -5.22 14.18
C ASP A 119 3.71 -4.99 14.76
N GLN A 120 3.20 -3.75 14.81
CA GLN A 120 1.83 -3.47 15.24
C GLN A 120 0.79 -4.01 14.27
N ILE A 121 0.99 -3.85 12.95
CA ILE A 121 0.06 -4.36 11.94
C ILE A 121 0.05 -5.89 11.95
N ILE A 122 1.19 -6.55 12.03
CA ILE A 122 1.27 -8.03 12.14
C ILE A 122 0.62 -8.53 13.43
N LYS A 123 0.74 -7.80 14.54
CA LYS A 123 0.07 -8.13 15.79
C LYS A 123 -1.46 -8.06 15.66
N THR A 124 -1.97 -7.09 14.88
CA THR A 124 -3.41 -6.91 14.64
C THR A 124 -3.94 -7.92 13.61
N TYR A 125 -3.14 -8.24 12.58
CA TYR A 125 -3.49 -9.12 11.47
C TYR A 125 -2.43 -10.22 11.29
N PRO A 126 -2.35 -11.20 12.18
CA PRO A 126 -1.32 -12.24 12.14
C PRO A 126 -1.39 -13.13 10.88
N GLU A 127 -2.55 -13.20 10.22
CA GLU A 127 -2.74 -13.88 8.94
C GLU A 127 -1.92 -13.31 7.79
N LEU A 128 -1.48 -12.04 7.88
CA LEU A 128 -0.62 -11.41 6.88
C LEU A 128 0.71 -12.13 6.70
N ILE A 129 1.21 -12.82 7.71
CA ILE A 129 2.44 -13.62 7.61
C ILE A 129 2.33 -14.60 6.44
N LYS A 130 1.20 -15.30 6.29
CA LYS A 130 0.97 -16.24 5.18
C LYS A 130 0.98 -15.56 3.81
N ALA A 131 0.48 -14.32 3.73
CA ALA A 131 0.48 -13.55 2.48
C ALA A 131 1.88 -13.03 2.12
N ILE A 132 2.74 -12.80 3.12
CA ILE A 132 4.11 -12.28 2.96
C ILE A 132 5.12 -13.41 2.71
N GLU A 133 4.91 -14.61 3.27
CA GLU A 133 5.83 -15.74 3.16
C GLU A 133 6.35 -16.03 1.74
N PRO A 134 5.53 -16.00 0.67
CA PRO A 134 6.00 -16.25 -0.69
C PRO A 134 7.13 -15.31 -1.13
N TYR A 135 7.14 -14.08 -0.65
CA TYR A 135 8.16 -13.06 -0.95
C TYR A 135 9.41 -13.20 -0.06
N ALA A 136 9.31 -13.93 1.05
CA ALA A 136 10.35 -14.10 2.05
C ALA A 136 11.18 -15.38 1.89
N LEU A 137 10.85 -16.22 0.91
CA LEU A 137 11.53 -17.50 0.66
C LEU A 137 13.01 -17.29 0.26
N LEU A 138 13.87 -18.13 0.82
CA LEU A 138 15.26 -18.31 0.41
C LEU A 138 15.33 -19.36 -0.71
N LYS A 139 16.48 -19.42 -1.40
CA LYS A 139 16.74 -20.43 -2.46
C LYS A 139 16.57 -21.87 -2.00
N ASN A 140 16.73 -22.15 -0.70
CA ASN A 140 16.54 -23.47 -0.08
C ASN A 140 15.10 -23.74 0.40
N GLY A 141 14.13 -22.90 0.05
CA GLY A 141 12.73 -23.02 0.42
C GLY A 141 12.38 -22.62 1.86
N LYS A 142 13.34 -22.17 2.67
CA LYS A 142 13.07 -21.69 4.04
C LYS A 142 12.62 -20.25 4.04
N VAL A 143 11.70 -19.89 4.94
CA VAL A 143 11.27 -18.51 5.16
C VAL A 143 12.34 -17.77 5.98
N SER A 144 12.73 -16.60 5.52
CA SER A 144 13.67 -15.72 6.22
C SER A 144 12.93 -14.68 7.06
N GLN A 145 13.19 -14.62 8.35
CA GLN A 145 12.59 -13.61 9.25
C GLN A 145 12.95 -12.18 8.82
N THR A 146 14.20 -11.95 8.40
CA THR A 146 14.60 -10.65 7.86
C THR A 146 13.82 -10.29 6.59
N ARG A 147 13.59 -11.26 5.68
CA ARG A 147 12.82 -11.05 4.47
C ARG A 147 11.32 -10.88 4.73
N LEU A 148 10.75 -11.52 5.74
CA LEU A 148 9.37 -11.25 6.15
C LEU A 148 9.15 -9.77 6.38
N PHE A 149 10.05 -9.11 7.10
CA PHE A 149 9.99 -7.66 7.26
C PHE A 149 10.33 -6.92 5.96
N THR A 150 11.53 -7.12 5.37
CA THR A 150 12.03 -6.28 4.28
C THR A 150 11.27 -6.45 2.95
N LYS A 151 10.53 -7.55 2.79
CA LYS A 151 9.70 -7.82 1.61
C LYS A 151 8.21 -7.71 1.88
N GLY A 152 7.82 -7.70 3.14
CA GLY A 152 6.43 -7.61 3.57
C GLY A 152 6.00 -6.21 3.98
N ASN A 153 6.94 -5.28 4.21
CA ASN A 153 6.59 -3.93 4.65
C ASN A 153 5.70 -3.18 3.64
N ASP A 154 5.88 -3.36 2.34
CA ASP A 154 4.99 -2.75 1.33
C ASP A 154 3.53 -3.23 1.51
N ILE A 155 3.33 -4.51 1.86
CA ILE A 155 1.99 -5.09 2.12
C ILE A 155 1.43 -4.55 3.44
N THR A 156 2.24 -4.51 4.51
CA THR A 156 1.76 -3.99 5.80
C THR A 156 1.48 -2.49 5.76
N ASP A 157 2.32 -1.70 5.08
CA ASP A 157 2.08 -0.27 4.89
C ASP A 157 0.78 -0.06 4.09
N ALA A 158 0.53 -0.86 3.04
CA ALA A 158 -0.74 -0.82 2.30
C ALA A 158 -1.96 -1.18 3.18
N VAL A 159 -1.85 -2.14 4.11
CA VAL A 159 -2.91 -2.45 5.08
C VAL A 159 -3.15 -1.27 6.02
N GLY A 160 -2.09 -0.65 6.53
CA GLY A 160 -2.19 0.55 7.37
C GLY A 160 -2.91 1.70 6.64
N LEU A 161 -2.54 1.94 5.39
CA LEU A 161 -3.19 2.91 4.50
C LEU A 161 -4.66 2.60 4.27
N ALA A 162 -5.01 1.34 3.97
CA ALA A 162 -6.40 0.93 3.76
C ALA A 162 -7.24 1.11 5.03
N CYS A 163 -6.68 0.83 6.20
CA CYS A 163 -7.35 1.05 7.48
C CYS A 163 -7.51 2.53 7.82
N ALA A 164 -6.51 3.37 7.56
CA ALA A 164 -6.61 4.82 7.68
C ALA A 164 -7.65 5.39 6.71
N CYS A 165 -7.73 4.83 5.50
CA CYS A 165 -8.72 5.20 4.49
C CYS A 165 -10.17 5.06 5.00
N VAL A 166 -10.47 4.02 5.79
CA VAL A 166 -11.80 3.83 6.42
C VAL A 166 -12.12 5.00 7.36
N THR A 167 -11.18 5.37 8.24
CA THR A 167 -11.37 6.44 9.21
C THR A 167 -11.61 7.77 8.51
N LEU A 168 -10.72 8.16 7.59
CA LEU A 168 -10.80 9.41 6.85
C LEU A 168 -12.04 9.52 5.95
N ALA A 169 -12.53 8.40 5.42
CA ALA A 169 -13.76 8.40 4.62
C ALA A 169 -15.03 8.59 5.48
N GLU A 170 -14.97 8.24 6.76
CA GLU A 170 -16.08 8.50 7.71
C GLU A 170 -16.11 9.98 8.10
N GLU A 171 -14.95 10.58 8.39
CA GLU A 171 -14.84 12.01 8.71
C GLU A 171 -15.36 12.91 7.58
N LYS A 172 -15.01 12.62 6.33
CA LYS A 172 -15.46 13.39 5.14
C LYS A 172 -16.96 13.25 4.83
N LYS A 173 -17.70 12.36 5.50
CA LYS A 173 -19.15 12.25 5.33
C LYS A 173 -19.93 13.09 6.32
N ASP A 174 -19.28 13.50 7.40
CA ASP A 174 -19.89 14.28 8.48
C ASP A 174 -19.67 15.80 8.27
N GLU A 175 -18.90 16.19 7.24
CA GLU A 175 -18.73 17.57 6.74
C GLU A 175 -19.71 17.90 5.61
#